data_2e6c6df952a97d5c48292b716fd5343c
#
_entry.id   2e6c6df952a97d5c48292b716fd5343c
#
_cell.length_a   1.000
_cell.length_b   1.000
_cell.length_c   1.000
_cell.angle_alpha   90.00
_cell.angle_beta   90.00
_cell.angle_gamma   90.00
#
_symmetry.space_group_name_H-M   'P 1'
#
loop_
_entity.id
_entity.type
_entity.pdbx_description
1 polymer ?
#
loop_
_entity_poly.entity_id
_entity_poly.type
_entity_poly.pdbx_seq_one_letter_code
_entity_poly.pdbx_strand_id
1 'polypeptide(L)'
;MKIALRVDASSQIGTGHFMRCLTLADALKAGGAQVRFVSRHMPEHLRGMLVAKGHEFIPIKSSPSGTSDDLPHAAWLGTSQHADARDSLEALSDQTWDWLVVDHYALDARWESLLRKTVKKVMVIDDIADRQHDCDVLLDQNLYADMDTRY
;
A
#
# COMPACT_ATOMS: atom_id res chain seq x y z
N MET A 1 -2.76 12.12 -14.15
CA MET A 1 -2.36 10.78 -13.70
C MET A 1 -3.06 10.49 -12.37
N LYS A 2 -3.60 9.27 -12.20
CA LYS A 2 -4.32 8.85 -11.00
C LYS A 2 -3.54 7.74 -10.32
N ILE A 3 -3.24 7.93 -9.02
CA ILE A 3 -2.36 7.06 -8.26
C ILE A 3 -3.06 6.67 -6.95
N ALA A 4 -3.17 5.37 -6.71
CA ALA A 4 -3.63 4.83 -5.44
C ALA A 4 -2.42 4.38 -4.61
N LEU A 5 -2.49 4.57 -3.28
CA LEU A 5 -1.50 4.06 -2.34
C LEU A 5 -2.18 3.14 -1.33
N ARG A 6 -1.71 1.91 -1.21
CA ARG A 6 -2.12 0.98 -0.15
C ARG A 6 -1.06 0.97 0.95
N VAL A 7 -1.39 1.58 2.07
CA VAL A 7 -0.50 1.71 3.22
C VAL A 7 -1.32 1.75 4.51
N ASP A 8 -0.79 1.18 5.57
CA ASP A 8 -1.36 1.21 6.91
C ASP A 8 -0.40 1.86 7.91
N ALA A 9 -0.95 2.38 8.99
CA ALA A 9 -0.22 2.84 10.16
C ALA A 9 -0.99 2.46 11.42
N SER A 10 -0.27 2.02 12.44
CA SER A 10 -0.82 1.67 13.75
C SER A 10 0.29 1.73 14.80
N SER A 11 -0.05 1.52 16.07
CA SER A 11 0.97 1.38 17.12
C SER A 11 1.92 0.20 16.89
N GLN A 12 1.46 -0.84 16.20
CA GLN A 12 2.24 -2.03 15.86
C GLN A 12 3.10 -1.81 14.60
N ILE A 13 2.53 -1.21 13.55
CA ILE A 13 3.19 -0.95 12.27
C ILE A 13 4.14 0.26 12.36
N GLY A 14 3.82 1.20 13.21
CA GLY A 14 4.50 2.50 13.27
C GLY A 14 4.02 3.46 12.17
N THR A 15 4.70 4.59 12.06
CA THR A 15 4.36 5.67 11.11
C THR A 15 5.30 5.77 9.91
N GLY A 16 6.36 4.95 9.87
CA GLY A 16 7.41 5.02 8.83
C GLY A 16 6.86 4.83 7.42
N HIS A 17 6.08 3.78 7.20
CA HIS A 17 5.42 3.49 5.92
C HIS A 17 4.52 4.65 5.48
N PHE A 18 3.70 5.15 6.40
CA PHE A 18 2.84 6.30 6.13
C PHE A 18 3.63 7.54 5.74
N MET A 19 4.69 7.90 6.47
CA MET A 19 5.46 9.12 6.23
C MET A 19 6.20 9.08 4.89
N ARG A 20 6.80 7.95 4.51
CA ARG A 20 7.43 7.82 3.19
C ARG A 20 6.41 7.86 2.05
N CYS A 21 5.25 7.23 2.23
CA CYS A 21 4.14 7.31 1.27
C CYS A 21 3.57 8.74 1.15
N LEU A 22 3.43 9.47 2.26
CA LEU A 22 2.98 10.86 2.25
C LEU A 22 3.97 11.77 1.50
N THR A 23 5.26 11.61 1.73
CA THR A 23 6.31 12.35 1.02
C THR A 23 6.24 12.10 -0.49
N LEU A 24 6.09 10.83 -0.90
CA LEU A 24 5.90 10.48 -2.30
C LEU A 24 4.62 11.09 -2.88
N ALA A 25 3.52 11.00 -2.16
CA ALA A 25 2.23 11.55 -2.57
C ALA A 25 2.27 13.07 -2.78
N ASP A 26 2.93 13.80 -1.88
CA ASP A 26 3.11 15.25 -2.00
C ASP A 26 3.89 15.61 -3.27
N ALA A 27 4.96 14.88 -3.57
CA ALA A 27 5.75 15.09 -4.79
C ALA A 27 4.94 14.77 -6.06
N LEU A 28 4.20 13.67 -6.06
CA LEU A 28 3.34 13.28 -7.18
C LEU A 28 2.22 14.30 -7.41
N LYS A 29 1.61 14.79 -6.35
CA LYS A 29 0.58 15.84 -6.43
C LYS A 29 1.15 17.15 -6.97
N ALA A 30 2.35 17.55 -6.56
CA ALA A 30 3.04 18.72 -7.10
C ALA A 30 3.30 18.58 -8.61
N GLY A 31 3.49 17.34 -9.11
CA GLY A 31 3.57 17.01 -10.53
C GLY A 31 2.21 16.88 -11.24
N GLY A 32 1.10 17.22 -10.57
CA GLY A 32 -0.25 17.20 -11.15
C GLY A 32 -1.00 15.88 -11.03
N ALA A 33 -0.53 14.93 -10.24
CA ALA A 33 -1.25 13.68 -10.02
C ALA A 33 -2.38 13.85 -8.99
N GLN A 34 -3.46 13.08 -9.19
CA GLN A 34 -4.49 12.84 -8.18
C GLN A 34 -4.07 11.61 -7.36
N VAL A 35 -4.03 11.75 -6.05
CA VAL A 35 -3.55 10.70 -5.14
C VAL A 35 -4.64 10.30 -4.15
N ARG A 36 -4.89 8.98 -4.05
CA ARG A 36 -5.82 8.37 -3.09
C ARG A 36 -5.08 7.39 -2.20
N PHE A 37 -5.24 7.54 -0.90
CA PHE A 37 -4.80 6.57 0.10
C PHE A 37 -5.93 5.59 0.41
N VAL A 38 -5.60 4.31 0.44
CA VAL A 38 -6.49 3.21 0.80
C VAL A 38 -5.86 2.49 1.98
N SER A 39 -6.52 2.49 3.13
CA SER A 39 -5.96 1.97 4.38
C SER A 39 -6.98 1.24 5.21
N ARG A 40 -6.55 0.16 5.84
CA ARG A 40 -7.34 -0.57 6.85
C ARG A 40 -7.11 -0.02 8.25
N HIS A 41 -5.87 0.31 8.55
CA HIS A 41 -5.45 0.90 9.83
C HIS A 41 -4.83 2.28 9.56
N MET A 42 -5.48 3.33 10.05
CA MET A 42 -4.98 4.70 9.92
C MET A 42 -5.45 5.52 11.12
N PRO A 43 -4.55 5.91 12.03
CA PRO A 43 -4.88 6.80 13.14
C PRO A 43 -5.48 8.12 12.65
N GLU A 44 -6.41 8.66 13.41
CA GLU A 44 -7.19 9.85 13.02
C GLU A 44 -6.29 11.06 12.72
N HIS A 45 -5.26 11.29 13.53
CA HIS A 45 -4.34 12.41 13.32
C HIS A 45 -3.55 12.30 12.00
N LEU A 46 -3.17 11.09 11.57
CA LEU A 46 -2.51 10.87 10.28
C LEU A 46 -3.49 11.03 9.11
N ARG A 47 -4.72 10.55 9.29
CA ARG A 47 -5.81 10.79 8.33
C ARG A 47 -6.08 12.29 8.14
N GLY A 48 -6.08 13.07 9.23
CA GLY A 48 -6.19 14.53 9.18
C GLY A 48 -5.07 15.17 8.38
N MET A 49 -3.84 14.67 8.46
CA MET A 49 -2.72 15.14 7.66
C MET A 49 -2.94 14.92 6.16
N LEU A 50 -3.48 13.76 5.76
CA LEU A 50 -3.79 13.45 4.35
C LEU A 50 -4.81 14.44 3.78
N VAL A 51 -5.89 14.64 4.50
CA VAL A 51 -6.98 15.53 4.09
C VAL A 51 -6.50 16.99 4.02
N ALA A 52 -5.73 17.45 5.01
CA ALA A 52 -5.18 18.81 5.03
C ALA A 52 -4.24 19.09 3.84
N LYS A 53 -3.54 18.07 3.33
CA LYS A 53 -2.68 18.14 2.14
C LYS A 53 -3.44 17.95 0.83
N GLY A 54 -4.76 17.71 0.90
CA GLY A 54 -5.63 17.55 -0.26
C GLY A 54 -5.47 16.22 -0.98
N HIS A 55 -5.07 15.17 -0.26
CA HIS A 55 -5.13 13.78 -0.74
C HIS A 55 -6.48 13.17 -0.43
N GLU A 56 -6.96 12.27 -1.30
CA GLU A 56 -8.14 11.47 -1.01
C GLU A 56 -7.79 10.35 -0.01
N PHE A 57 -8.73 10.01 0.84
CA PHE A 57 -8.60 8.90 1.78
C PHE A 57 -9.86 8.03 1.77
N ILE A 58 -9.68 6.73 1.54
CA ILE A 58 -10.75 5.73 1.63
C ILE A 58 -10.36 4.70 2.68
N PRO A 59 -11.12 4.60 3.78
CA PRO A 59 -10.94 3.52 4.74
C PRO A 59 -11.46 2.21 4.17
N ILE A 60 -10.69 1.14 4.30
CA ILE A 60 -11.16 -0.22 4.04
C ILE A 60 -11.86 -0.71 5.32
N LYS A 61 -13.09 -1.20 5.18
CA LYS A 61 -13.85 -1.72 6.32
C LYS A 61 -13.22 -3.01 6.84
N SER A 62 -13.11 -3.12 8.16
CA SER A 62 -12.70 -4.36 8.81
C SER A 62 -13.80 -5.41 8.65
N SER A 63 -13.58 -6.42 7.84
CA SER A 63 -14.36 -7.65 7.92
C SER A 63 -13.64 -8.58 8.90
N PRO A 64 -14.25 -9.00 10.01
CA PRO A 64 -13.61 -9.83 11.02
C PRO A 64 -13.52 -11.30 10.60
N SER A 65 -13.21 -11.62 9.38
CA SER A 65 -13.16 -13.01 8.91
C SER A 65 -11.98 -13.24 7.97
N GLY A 66 -11.02 -13.90 8.48
CA GLY A 66 -9.92 -14.46 7.73
C GLY A 66 -8.80 -14.89 8.67
N THR A 67 -8.34 -16.12 8.53
CA THR A 67 -7.07 -16.54 9.10
C THR A 67 -5.98 -15.68 8.49
N SER A 68 -5.03 -15.23 9.29
CA SER A 68 -3.84 -14.55 8.77
C SER A 68 -3.09 -15.48 7.81
N ASP A 69 -2.46 -14.90 6.80
CA ASP A 69 -1.62 -15.63 5.87
C ASP A 69 -0.30 -16.05 6.54
N ASP A 70 0.55 -16.73 5.78
CA ASP A 70 1.80 -17.35 6.21
C ASP A 70 3.01 -16.40 6.30
N LEU A 71 2.84 -15.11 5.98
CA LEU A 71 3.94 -14.15 6.05
C LEU A 71 4.30 -13.78 7.49
N PRO A 72 5.57 -13.48 7.78
CA PRO A 72 6.01 -13.07 9.13
C PRO A 72 5.24 -11.89 9.70
N HIS A 73 4.80 -10.96 8.85
CA HIS A 73 4.05 -9.77 9.24
C HIS A 73 2.53 -9.86 8.94
N ALA A 74 2.01 -11.04 8.63
CA ALA A 74 0.61 -11.24 8.25
C ALA A 74 -0.39 -10.67 9.27
N ALA A 75 -0.06 -10.74 10.56
CA ALA A 75 -0.89 -10.20 11.63
C ALA A 75 -1.11 -8.67 11.54
N TRP A 76 -0.22 -7.95 10.86
CA TRP A 76 -0.36 -6.49 10.70
C TRP A 76 -1.54 -6.11 9.81
N LEU A 77 -1.94 -6.99 8.90
CA LEU A 77 -3.08 -6.76 8.02
C LEU A 77 -4.42 -6.88 8.76
N GLY A 78 -4.50 -7.77 9.75
CA GLY A 78 -5.71 -8.02 10.52
C GLY A 78 -6.78 -8.82 9.78
N THR A 79 -6.47 -9.34 8.58
CA THR A 79 -7.31 -10.19 7.74
C THR A 79 -6.44 -10.96 6.74
N SER A 80 -7.03 -11.82 5.90
CA SER A 80 -6.29 -12.45 4.80
C SER A 80 -5.98 -11.47 3.66
N GLN A 81 -4.92 -11.72 2.91
CA GLN A 81 -4.61 -10.94 1.71
C GLN A 81 -5.75 -10.98 0.69
N HIS A 82 -6.43 -12.12 0.54
CA HIS A 82 -7.57 -12.25 -0.36
C HIS A 82 -8.74 -11.33 0.03
N ALA A 83 -9.07 -11.27 1.32
CA ALA A 83 -10.12 -10.37 1.82
C ALA A 83 -9.73 -8.90 1.67
N ASP A 84 -8.49 -8.55 2.00
CA ASP A 84 -7.97 -7.19 1.82
C ASP A 84 -7.95 -6.77 0.34
N ALA A 85 -7.56 -7.68 -0.57
CA ALA A 85 -7.60 -7.40 -2.01
C ALA A 85 -9.01 -7.10 -2.50
N ARG A 86 -10.00 -7.89 -2.09
CA ARG A 86 -11.41 -7.66 -2.43
C ARG A 86 -11.88 -6.28 -1.95
N ASP A 87 -11.60 -5.95 -0.69
CA ASP A 87 -12.00 -4.68 -0.10
C ASP A 87 -11.27 -3.49 -0.76
N SER A 88 -10.00 -3.68 -1.13
CA SER A 88 -9.22 -2.69 -1.89
C SER A 88 -9.74 -2.48 -3.30
N LEU A 89 -10.13 -3.56 -3.99
CA LEU A 89 -10.78 -3.47 -5.31
C LEU A 89 -12.07 -2.66 -5.25
N GLU A 90 -12.90 -2.88 -4.21
CA GLU A 90 -14.11 -2.09 -3.99
C GLU A 90 -13.79 -0.60 -3.79
N ALA A 91 -12.79 -0.28 -2.96
CA ALA A 91 -12.34 1.09 -2.69
C ALA A 91 -11.78 1.82 -3.93
N LEU A 92 -11.38 1.08 -4.96
CA LEU A 92 -10.79 1.59 -6.21
C LEU A 92 -11.73 1.45 -7.42
N SER A 93 -12.95 0.95 -7.24
CA SER A 93 -13.87 0.58 -8.34
C SER A 93 -14.50 1.75 -9.08
N ASP A 94 -14.44 2.96 -8.53
CA ASP A 94 -15.09 4.16 -9.07
C ASP A 94 -14.38 4.77 -10.28
N GLN A 95 -13.12 4.36 -10.55
CA GLN A 95 -12.33 4.86 -11.67
C GLN A 95 -11.20 3.90 -12.04
N THR A 96 -10.52 4.18 -13.15
CA THR A 96 -9.28 3.49 -13.53
C THR A 96 -8.06 4.19 -12.94
N TRP A 97 -7.07 3.40 -12.52
CA TRP A 97 -5.86 3.89 -11.88
C TRP A 97 -4.64 3.67 -12.79
N ASP A 98 -3.79 4.69 -12.91
CA ASP A 98 -2.56 4.57 -13.68
C ASP A 98 -1.50 3.79 -12.89
N TRP A 99 -1.42 4.04 -11.59
CA TRP A 99 -0.49 3.37 -10.68
C TRP A 99 -1.16 2.97 -9.38
N LEU A 100 -0.74 1.83 -8.86
CA LEU A 100 -0.92 1.43 -7.47
C LEU A 100 0.45 1.35 -6.81
N VAL A 101 0.65 2.08 -5.72
CA VAL A 101 1.83 1.97 -4.86
C VAL A 101 1.46 1.16 -3.63
N VAL A 102 2.23 0.13 -3.33
CA VAL A 102 2.02 -0.77 -2.19
C VAL A 102 3.19 -0.63 -1.22
N ASP A 103 2.89 -0.32 0.02
CA ASP A 103 3.86 -0.24 1.10
C ASP A 103 3.31 -0.92 2.35
N HIS A 104 3.43 -2.25 2.41
CA HIS A 104 2.89 -3.05 3.50
C HIS A 104 3.53 -4.44 3.57
N TYR A 105 4.20 -4.77 4.66
CA TYR A 105 4.92 -6.04 4.82
C TYR A 105 4.05 -7.31 4.87
N ALA A 106 2.74 -7.16 5.06
CA ALA A 106 1.80 -8.29 5.01
C ALA A 106 1.18 -8.52 3.62
N LEU A 107 1.63 -7.81 2.57
CA LEU A 107 1.15 -7.96 1.20
C LEU A 107 2.29 -8.45 0.31
N ASP A 108 1.96 -9.37 -0.61
CA ASP A 108 2.91 -9.96 -1.57
C ASP A 108 2.28 -10.12 -2.96
N ALA A 109 2.97 -10.85 -3.85
CA ALA A 109 2.52 -11.11 -5.21
C ALA A 109 1.08 -11.63 -5.31
N ARG A 110 0.59 -12.38 -4.33
CA ARG A 110 -0.79 -12.91 -4.30
C ARG A 110 -1.83 -11.79 -4.27
N TRP A 111 -1.61 -10.79 -3.44
CA TRP A 111 -2.46 -9.61 -3.33
C TRP A 111 -2.31 -8.70 -4.57
N GLU A 112 -1.08 -8.43 -4.96
CA GLU A 112 -0.74 -7.53 -6.07
C GLU A 112 -1.35 -8.01 -7.39
N SER A 113 -1.26 -9.30 -7.70
CA SER A 113 -1.84 -9.91 -8.90
C SER A 113 -3.36 -9.75 -8.97
N LEU A 114 -4.06 -9.75 -7.84
CA LEU A 114 -5.50 -9.51 -7.80
C LEU A 114 -5.84 -8.06 -8.18
N LEU A 115 -5.03 -7.10 -7.76
CA LEU A 115 -5.25 -5.67 -8.01
C LEU A 115 -4.91 -5.25 -9.44
N ARG A 116 -4.10 -6.03 -10.17
CA ARG A 116 -3.75 -5.74 -11.59
C ARG A 116 -4.95 -5.61 -12.52
N LYS A 117 -6.10 -6.12 -12.14
CA LYS A 117 -7.34 -5.97 -12.91
C LYS A 117 -7.88 -4.54 -12.94
N THR A 118 -7.50 -3.72 -11.96
CA THR A 118 -8.04 -2.37 -11.74
C THR A 118 -7.00 -1.27 -12.01
N VAL A 119 -5.72 -1.64 -12.03
CA VAL A 119 -4.62 -0.70 -12.15
C VAL A 119 -3.73 -1.06 -13.35
N LYS A 120 -3.14 -0.06 -14.00
CA LYS A 120 -2.27 -0.28 -15.15
C LYS A 120 -0.89 -0.76 -14.75
N LYS A 121 -0.34 -0.21 -13.66
CA LYS A 121 1.00 -0.52 -13.14
C LYS A 121 1.03 -0.60 -11.63
N VAL A 122 1.92 -1.42 -11.11
CA VAL A 122 2.15 -1.62 -9.68
C VAL A 122 3.57 -1.25 -9.32
N MET A 123 3.73 -0.42 -8.31
CA MET A 123 4.99 -0.14 -7.64
C MET A 123 4.94 -0.66 -6.21
N VAL A 124 5.96 -1.36 -5.79
CA VAL A 124 6.12 -1.83 -4.41
C VAL A 124 7.27 -1.09 -3.75
N ILE A 125 7.05 -0.64 -2.53
CA ILE A 125 8.11 -0.16 -1.64
C ILE A 125 8.36 -1.26 -0.62
N ASP A 126 9.55 -1.88 -0.69
CA ASP A 126 9.95 -2.97 0.20
C ASP A 126 11.44 -2.87 0.54
N ASP A 127 11.77 -3.10 1.80
CA ASP A 127 13.13 -3.04 2.30
C ASP A 127 13.53 -4.25 3.17
N ILE A 128 12.68 -5.28 3.20
CA ILE A 128 12.96 -6.51 3.96
C ILE A 128 13.28 -7.73 3.09
N ALA A 129 12.89 -7.73 1.81
CA ALA A 129 13.22 -8.75 0.81
C ALA A 129 12.92 -10.20 1.27
N ASP A 130 11.79 -10.41 1.96
CA ASP A 130 11.41 -11.71 2.55
C ASP A 130 10.28 -12.40 1.78
N ARG A 131 9.80 -11.80 0.69
CA ARG A 131 8.65 -12.29 -0.10
C ARG A 131 8.74 -11.88 -1.56
N GLN A 132 8.00 -12.56 -2.42
CA GLN A 132 7.94 -12.26 -3.85
C GLN A 132 6.91 -11.17 -4.15
N HIS A 133 7.18 -10.37 -5.18
CA HIS A 133 6.32 -9.31 -5.65
C HIS A 133 5.93 -9.45 -7.12
N ASP A 134 4.69 -9.09 -7.45
CA ASP A 134 4.18 -8.92 -8.82
C ASP A 134 4.06 -7.41 -9.12
N CYS A 135 5.18 -6.78 -9.42
CA CYS A 135 5.24 -5.34 -9.64
C CYS A 135 5.99 -4.96 -10.91
N ASP A 136 5.73 -3.74 -11.41
CA ASP A 136 6.46 -3.13 -12.53
C ASP A 136 7.71 -2.39 -12.03
N VAL A 137 7.65 -1.89 -10.78
CA VAL A 137 8.75 -1.18 -10.12
C VAL A 137 8.81 -1.64 -8.66
N LEU A 138 10.01 -2.00 -8.21
CA LEU A 138 10.31 -2.24 -6.80
C LEU A 138 11.29 -1.18 -6.32
N LEU A 139 10.96 -0.51 -5.23
CA LEU A 139 11.83 0.46 -4.57
C LEU A 139 12.25 -0.06 -3.20
N ASP A 140 13.52 -0.37 -3.05
CA ASP A 140 14.18 -0.44 -1.75
C ASP A 140 14.93 0.87 -1.53
N GLN A 141 14.50 1.66 -0.54
CA GLN A 141 15.11 2.97 -0.27
C GLN A 141 16.40 2.86 0.56
N ASN A 142 16.72 1.68 1.05
CA ASN A 142 17.94 1.44 1.84
C ASN A 142 19.08 0.96 0.94
N LEU A 143 20.30 1.20 1.38
CA LEU A 143 21.50 0.70 0.72
C LEU A 143 22.04 -0.50 1.50
N TYR A 144 22.08 -1.66 0.84
CA TYR A 144 22.62 -2.90 1.38
C TYR A 144 23.82 -3.38 0.56
N ALA A 145 24.69 -4.17 1.16
CA ALA A 145 25.86 -4.73 0.48
C ALA A 145 25.50 -5.78 -0.59
N ASP A 146 24.30 -6.39 -0.47
CA ASP A 146 23.79 -7.48 -1.30
C ASP A 146 22.69 -7.05 -2.28
N MET A 147 22.63 -5.76 -2.64
CA MET A 147 21.54 -5.22 -3.50
C MET A 147 21.35 -6.01 -4.79
N ASP A 148 22.40 -6.51 -5.42
CA ASP A 148 22.34 -7.24 -6.69
C ASP A 148 21.70 -8.64 -6.60
N THR A 149 21.52 -9.17 -5.39
CA THR A 149 21.01 -10.53 -5.14
C THR A 149 19.87 -10.61 -4.12
N ARG A 150 19.39 -9.44 -3.69
CA ARG A 150 18.46 -9.32 -2.57
C ARG A 150 17.01 -9.69 -2.95
N TYR A 151 16.63 -9.45 -4.21
CA TYR A 151 15.29 -9.70 -4.76
C TYR A 151 15.30 -10.69 -5.92
#